data_3b83baa30269c12329cf526639fb3e74
#
_entry.id   3b83baa30269c12329cf526639fb3e74
#
_cell.length_a   1.000
_cell.length_b   1.000
_cell.length_c   1.000
_cell.angle_alpha   90.00
_cell.angle_beta   90.00
_cell.angle_gamma   90.00
#
_symmetry.space_group_name_H-M   'P 1'
#
loop_
_entity.id
_entity.type
_entity.pdbx_description
1 polymer ?
#
loop_
_entity_poly.entity_id
_entity_poly.type
_entity_poly.pdbx_seq_one_letter_code
_entity_poly.pdbx_strand_id
1 'polypeptide(L)'
;MFGGCFEDKFREASTRFFEQVRDGTFVLVVSDVTFRELDPAPQYVWSLLDTVPAEHMERVVSSDNSGRLQSAYLAAGVVGPACGNDAAHIAVATIALADIIVSWNFKHIVNYQKIMGYEGINTIHGYRSPRIYSPYEVIGL
;
A
#
# COMPACT_ATOMS: atom_id res chain seq x y z
N MET A 1 1.07 -7.50 -1.26
CA MET A 1 2.54 -7.37 -1.29
C MET A 1 3.26 -8.52 -0.60
N PHE A 2 2.93 -8.81 0.64
CA PHE A 2 3.59 -9.89 1.38
C PHE A 2 3.37 -11.27 0.76
N GLY A 3 2.15 -11.57 0.31
CA GLY A 3 1.84 -12.84 -0.35
C GLY A 3 2.62 -13.06 -1.64
N GLY A 4 3.00 -11.98 -2.34
CA GLY A 4 3.74 -12.08 -3.59
C GLY A 4 5.09 -12.76 -3.46
N CYS A 5 5.71 -12.74 -2.27
CA CYS A 5 6.98 -13.44 -2.02
C CYS A 5 6.85 -14.95 -2.14
N PHE A 6 5.63 -15.49 -2.04
CA PHE A 6 5.37 -16.92 -2.03
C PHE A 6 4.65 -17.41 -3.29
N GLU A 7 4.37 -16.51 -4.22
CA GLU A 7 3.82 -16.83 -5.53
C GLU A 7 4.95 -16.87 -6.55
N ASP A 8 5.11 -17.98 -7.26
CA ASP A 8 6.21 -18.17 -8.21
C ASP A 8 6.30 -17.04 -9.23
N LYS A 9 5.15 -16.58 -9.73
CA LYS A 9 5.05 -15.56 -10.76
C LYS A 9 5.63 -14.21 -10.35
N PHE A 10 5.47 -13.83 -9.09
CA PHE A 10 5.85 -12.50 -8.59
C PHE A 10 6.99 -12.54 -7.58
N ARG A 11 7.48 -13.72 -7.28
CA ARG A 11 8.39 -13.99 -6.18
C ARG A 11 9.68 -13.18 -6.23
N GLU A 12 10.31 -13.12 -7.39
CA GLU A 12 11.61 -12.46 -7.53
C GLU A 12 11.55 -10.98 -7.21
N ALA A 13 10.58 -10.25 -7.79
CA ALA A 13 10.45 -8.82 -7.57
C ALA A 13 10.05 -8.50 -6.13
N SER A 14 9.14 -9.26 -5.53
CA SER A 14 8.75 -9.08 -4.12
C SER A 14 9.90 -9.36 -3.18
N THR A 15 10.66 -10.42 -3.41
CA THR A 15 11.82 -10.77 -2.61
C THR A 15 12.86 -9.65 -2.66
N ARG A 16 13.16 -9.14 -3.85
CA ARG A 16 14.11 -8.04 -4.02
C ARG A 16 13.63 -6.76 -3.34
N PHE A 17 12.34 -6.46 -3.42
CA PHE A 17 11.78 -5.31 -2.71
C PHE A 17 12.02 -5.41 -1.19
N PHE A 18 11.74 -6.56 -0.60
CA PHE A 18 11.97 -6.75 0.84
C PHE A 18 13.45 -6.73 1.22
N GLU A 19 14.34 -7.18 0.34
CA GLU A 19 15.79 -7.02 0.53
C GLU A 19 16.15 -5.54 0.61
N GLN A 20 15.61 -4.71 -0.27
CA GLN A 20 15.83 -3.27 -0.27
C GLN A 20 15.26 -2.58 0.98
N VAL A 21 14.15 -3.07 1.52
CA VAL A 21 13.62 -2.59 2.80
C VAL A 21 14.59 -2.96 3.94
N ARG A 22 15.06 -4.20 3.96
CA ARG A 22 16.00 -4.66 5.00
C ARG A 22 17.32 -3.90 4.96
N ASP A 23 17.81 -3.53 3.80
CA ASP A 23 19.09 -2.79 3.67
C ASP A 23 18.95 -1.27 3.88
N GLY A 24 17.74 -0.78 4.07
CA GLY A 24 17.48 0.63 4.37
C GLY A 24 17.22 1.52 3.15
N THR A 25 17.12 0.97 1.95
CA THR A 25 16.75 1.74 0.75
C THR A 25 15.36 2.34 0.89
N PHE A 26 14.45 1.60 1.51
CA PHE A 26 13.08 2.04 1.80
C PHE A 26 12.76 1.86 3.28
N VAL A 27 11.88 2.72 3.78
CA VAL A 27 11.21 2.53 5.07
C VAL A 27 9.82 1.98 4.79
N LEU A 28 9.52 0.81 5.35
CA LEU A 28 8.22 0.17 5.18
C LEU A 28 7.20 0.81 6.12
N VAL A 29 6.12 1.34 5.55
CA VAL A 29 4.99 1.86 6.32
C VAL A 29 3.90 0.80 6.34
N VAL A 30 3.50 0.38 7.52
CA VAL A 30 2.41 -0.58 7.71
C VAL A 30 1.30 0.04 8.56
N SER A 31 0.06 -0.34 8.29
CA SER A 31 -1.11 0.21 8.98
C SER A 31 -1.96 -0.90 9.60
N ASP A 32 -2.93 -0.48 10.40
CA ASP A 32 -3.97 -1.38 10.91
C ASP A 32 -4.74 -2.06 9.77
N VAL A 33 -4.91 -1.41 8.62
CA VAL A 33 -5.52 -2.02 7.43
C VAL A 33 -4.67 -3.20 6.94
N THR A 34 -3.34 -3.01 6.89
CA THR A 34 -2.39 -4.08 6.53
C THR A 34 -2.54 -5.28 7.47
N PHE A 35 -2.55 -5.03 8.77
CA PHE A 35 -2.65 -6.10 9.76
C PHE A 35 -3.99 -6.83 9.68
N ARG A 36 -5.09 -6.14 9.43
CA ARG A 36 -6.40 -6.78 9.24
C ARG A 36 -6.41 -7.72 8.04
N GLU A 37 -5.79 -7.33 6.94
CA GLU A 37 -5.68 -8.19 5.75
C GLU A 37 -4.81 -9.41 6.00
N LEU A 38 -3.74 -9.25 6.79
CA LEU A 38 -2.82 -10.34 7.09
C LEU A 38 -3.32 -11.26 8.19
N ASP A 39 -4.32 -10.84 8.98
CA ASP A 39 -4.81 -11.62 10.11
C ASP A 39 -5.12 -13.08 9.76
N PRO A 40 -5.84 -13.38 8.67
CA PRO A 40 -6.09 -14.78 8.27
C PRO A 40 -4.92 -15.44 7.53
N ALA A 41 -3.82 -14.73 7.31
CA ALA A 41 -2.69 -15.26 6.52
C ALA A 41 -1.89 -16.28 7.32
N PRO A 42 -1.23 -17.25 6.64
CA PRO A 42 -0.34 -18.19 7.28
C PRO A 42 0.82 -17.51 8.02
N GLN A 43 1.34 -18.17 9.06
CA GLN A 43 2.42 -17.67 9.89
C GLN A 43 3.66 -17.24 9.09
N TYR A 44 3.99 -17.94 8.00
CA TYR A 44 5.16 -17.60 7.20
C TYR A 44 5.03 -16.23 6.51
N VAL A 45 3.81 -15.79 6.24
CA VAL A 45 3.57 -14.45 5.67
C VAL A 45 3.88 -13.39 6.74
N TRP A 46 3.45 -13.60 7.98
CA TRP A 46 3.77 -12.72 9.11
C TRP A 46 5.26 -12.64 9.37
N SER A 47 5.99 -13.74 9.14
CA SER A 47 7.44 -13.80 9.35
C SER A 47 8.20 -12.78 8.49
N LEU A 48 7.66 -12.36 7.36
CA LEU A 48 8.28 -11.33 6.53
C LEU A 48 8.40 -10.00 7.27
N LEU A 49 7.39 -9.63 8.06
CA LEU A 49 7.45 -8.41 8.87
C LEU A 49 8.54 -8.50 9.94
N ASP A 50 8.72 -9.68 10.53
CA ASP A 50 9.73 -9.90 11.56
C ASP A 50 11.16 -9.77 11.04
N THR A 51 11.37 -9.91 9.71
CA THR A 51 12.70 -9.76 9.10
C THR A 51 13.10 -8.31 8.88
N VAL A 52 12.16 -7.36 9.00
CA VAL A 52 12.42 -5.95 8.77
C VAL A 52 12.92 -5.29 10.06
N PRO A 53 14.10 -4.65 10.06
CA PRO A 53 14.59 -3.92 11.24
C PRO A 53 13.61 -2.83 11.67
N ALA A 54 13.50 -2.61 12.98
CA ALA A 54 12.56 -1.63 13.52
C ALA A 54 12.80 -0.21 12.98
N GLU A 55 14.05 0.16 12.74
CA GLU A 55 14.41 1.47 12.18
C GLU A 55 14.01 1.64 10.71
N HIS A 56 13.66 0.55 10.03
CA HIS A 56 13.18 0.57 8.64
C HIS A 56 11.68 0.33 8.53
N MET A 57 10.95 0.42 9.63
CA MET A 57 9.52 0.22 9.67
C MET A 57 8.83 1.34 10.44
N GLU A 58 7.76 1.88 9.88
CA GLU A 58 6.91 2.87 10.53
C GLU A 58 5.49 2.30 10.62
N ARG A 59 4.87 2.43 11.79
CA ARG A 59 3.49 1.99 12.00
C ARG A 59 2.58 3.20 12.04
N VAL A 60 1.46 3.11 11.30
CA VAL A 60 0.45 4.15 11.25
C VAL A 60 -0.93 3.52 11.49
N VAL A 61 -1.90 4.33 11.87
CA VAL A 61 -3.26 3.86 12.11
C VAL A 61 -4.26 4.67 11.32
N SER A 62 -5.38 4.05 10.99
CA SER A 62 -6.53 4.73 10.42
C SER A 62 -7.00 5.84 11.34
N SER A 63 -7.48 6.93 10.77
CA SER A 63 -7.95 8.11 11.49
C SER A 63 -9.28 8.57 10.91
N ASP A 64 -9.88 9.58 11.54
CA ASP A 64 -11.09 10.19 10.98
C ASP A 64 -10.80 10.80 9.61
N ASN A 65 -9.62 11.40 9.42
CA ASN A 65 -9.21 11.97 8.15
C ASN A 65 -9.04 10.89 7.07
N SER A 66 -8.41 9.76 7.39
CA SER A 66 -8.28 8.66 6.44
C SER A 66 -9.63 8.04 6.11
N GLY A 67 -10.53 7.93 7.07
CA GLY A 67 -11.90 7.46 6.85
C GLY A 67 -12.69 8.37 5.93
N ARG A 68 -12.58 9.67 6.12
CA ARG A 68 -13.23 10.66 5.24
C ARG A 68 -12.68 10.59 3.82
N LEU A 69 -11.37 10.45 3.67
CA LEU A 69 -10.74 10.33 2.36
C LEU A 69 -11.13 9.03 1.66
N GLN A 70 -11.15 7.91 2.38
CA GLN A 70 -11.66 6.63 1.88
C GLN A 70 -13.08 6.77 1.37
N SER A 71 -13.96 7.39 2.16
CA SER A 71 -15.36 7.63 1.76
C SER A 71 -15.46 8.51 0.52
N ALA A 72 -14.59 9.50 0.38
CA ALA A 72 -14.56 10.37 -0.79
C ALA A 72 -14.18 9.59 -2.05
N TYR A 73 -13.23 8.67 -1.98
CA TYR A 73 -12.88 7.81 -3.12
C TYR A 73 -14.07 6.94 -3.54
N LEU A 74 -14.75 6.35 -2.58
CA LEU A 74 -15.90 5.49 -2.86
C LEU A 74 -17.08 6.30 -3.41
N ALA A 75 -17.35 7.46 -2.83
CA ALA A 75 -18.44 8.34 -3.29
C ALA A 75 -18.22 8.85 -4.71
N ALA A 76 -16.98 9.10 -5.08
CA ALA A 76 -16.61 9.54 -6.43
C ALA A 76 -16.56 8.38 -7.44
N GLY A 77 -16.73 7.14 -7.00
CA GLY A 77 -16.72 5.97 -7.86
C GLY A 77 -15.32 5.61 -8.39
N VAL A 78 -14.25 6.03 -7.70
CA VAL A 78 -12.87 5.66 -8.10
C VAL A 78 -12.74 4.15 -8.08
N VAL A 79 -13.26 3.50 -7.03
CA VAL A 79 -13.43 2.05 -6.93
C VAL A 79 -14.82 1.74 -6.39
N GLY A 80 -15.29 0.52 -6.62
CA GLY A 80 -16.60 0.08 -6.15
C GLY A 80 -16.65 -0.16 -4.64
N PRO A 81 -17.86 -0.26 -4.05
CA PRO A 81 -18.03 -0.47 -2.61
C PRO A 81 -17.33 -1.72 -2.07
N ALA A 82 -17.20 -2.76 -2.88
CA ALA A 82 -16.50 -3.99 -2.50
C ALA A 82 -14.98 -3.79 -2.33
N CYS A 83 -14.44 -2.66 -2.80
CA CYS A 83 -13.02 -2.34 -2.76
C CYS A 83 -12.68 -1.36 -1.65
N GLY A 84 -13.46 -1.36 -0.56
CA GLY A 84 -13.24 -0.47 0.58
C GLY A 84 -11.85 -0.60 1.20
N ASN A 85 -11.30 -1.81 1.28
CA ASN A 85 -9.96 -2.03 1.81
C ASN A 85 -8.88 -1.43 0.92
N ASP A 86 -9.02 -1.54 -0.41
CA ASP A 86 -8.08 -0.91 -1.35
C ASP A 86 -8.10 0.60 -1.17
N ALA A 87 -9.28 1.21 -1.11
CA ALA A 87 -9.43 2.63 -0.85
C ALA A 87 -8.85 3.04 0.51
N ALA A 88 -9.01 2.20 1.54
CA ALA A 88 -8.47 2.45 2.88
C ALA A 88 -6.94 2.49 2.86
N HIS A 89 -6.29 1.57 2.14
CA HIS A 89 -4.83 1.57 2.01
C HIS A 89 -4.31 2.88 1.40
N ILE A 90 -4.94 3.32 0.30
CA ILE A 90 -4.54 4.57 -0.36
C ILE A 90 -4.77 5.76 0.58
N ALA A 91 -5.90 5.80 1.26
CA ALA A 91 -6.25 6.91 2.16
C ALA A 91 -5.26 7.01 3.33
N VAL A 92 -4.96 5.90 4.00
CA VAL A 92 -4.03 5.88 5.13
C VAL A 92 -2.62 6.30 4.68
N ALA A 93 -2.15 5.78 3.55
CA ALA A 93 -0.84 6.15 3.01
C ALA A 93 -0.77 7.64 2.66
N THR A 94 -1.84 8.19 2.11
CA THR A 94 -1.92 9.62 1.76
C THR A 94 -1.85 10.50 3.01
N ILE A 95 -2.64 10.17 4.04
CA ILE A 95 -2.65 10.93 5.30
C ILE A 95 -1.31 10.81 6.03
N ALA A 96 -0.67 9.64 5.97
CA ALA A 96 0.64 9.40 6.59
C ALA A 96 1.80 10.05 5.84
N LEU A 97 1.54 10.71 4.72
CA LEU A 97 2.55 11.34 3.86
C LEU A 97 3.57 10.34 3.30
N ALA A 98 3.14 9.12 3.02
CA ALA A 98 3.98 8.14 2.35
C ALA A 98 4.40 8.65 0.98
N ASP A 99 5.63 8.36 0.59
CA ASP A 99 6.14 8.77 -0.72
C ASP A 99 5.66 7.83 -1.83
N ILE A 100 5.57 6.54 -1.52
CA ILE A 100 5.29 5.48 -2.49
C ILE A 100 4.31 4.47 -1.89
N ILE A 101 3.39 4.01 -2.73
CA ILE A 101 2.57 2.82 -2.47
C ILE A 101 3.05 1.73 -3.41
N VAL A 102 3.31 0.54 -2.89
CA VAL A 102 3.75 -0.61 -3.69
C VAL A 102 2.69 -1.71 -3.60
N SER A 103 2.21 -2.16 -4.73
CA SER A 103 1.15 -3.18 -4.75
C SER A 103 1.21 -4.05 -6.00
N TRP A 104 0.78 -5.32 -5.86
CA TRP A 104 0.50 -6.20 -6.99
C TRP A 104 -0.95 -6.10 -7.48
N ASN A 105 -1.77 -5.25 -6.88
CA ASN A 105 -3.17 -5.11 -7.28
C ASN A 105 -3.29 -4.23 -8.51
N PHE A 106 -3.19 -4.82 -9.70
CA PHE A 106 -3.29 -4.13 -10.98
C PHE A 106 -4.73 -3.78 -11.37
N LYS A 107 -5.70 -4.29 -10.66
CA LYS A 107 -7.12 -4.01 -10.95
C LYS A 107 -7.61 -2.74 -10.27
N HIS A 108 -7.26 -2.53 -9.01
CA HIS A 108 -7.85 -1.46 -8.20
C HIS A 108 -6.84 -0.45 -7.65
N ILE A 109 -5.54 -0.74 -7.69
CA ILE A 109 -4.51 0.14 -7.14
C ILE A 109 -3.52 0.56 -8.21
N VAL A 110 -2.74 -0.37 -8.78
CA VAL A 110 -1.74 -0.07 -9.82
C VAL A 110 -2.45 -0.09 -11.18
N ASN A 111 -3.28 0.89 -11.40
CA ASN A 111 -4.12 1.00 -12.59
C ASN A 111 -4.23 2.48 -12.94
N TYR A 112 -3.89 2.84 -14.17
CA TYR A 112 -3.80 4.24 -14.59
C TYR A 112 -5.07 5.04 -14.29
N GLN A 113 -6.25 4.52 -14.62
CA GLN A 113 -7.50 5.22 -14.37
C GLN A 113 -7.79 5.38 -12.88
N LYS A 114 -7.49 4.35 -12.08
CA LYS A 114 -7.68 4.39 -10.63
C LYS A 114 -6.70 5.39 -10.00
N ILE A 115 -5.45 5.40 -10.45
CA ILE A 115 -4.43 6.34 -9.98
C ILE A 115 -4.90 7.78 -10.23
N MET A 116 -5.38 8.08 -11.43
CA MET A 116 -5.92 9.41 -11.74
C MET A 116 -7.09 9.78 -10.82
N GLY A 117 -7.97 8.83 -10.53
CA GLY A 117 -9.09 9.03 -9.63
C GLY A 117 -8.64 9.35 -8.20
N TYR A 118 -7.72 8.57 -7.66
CA TYR A 118 -7.17 8.81 -6.32
C TYR A 118 -6.48 10.18 -6.25
N GLU A 119 -5.65 10.51 -7.24
CA GLU A 119 -4.94 11.79 -7.29
C GLU A 119 -5.90 12.98 -7.38
N GLY A 120 -6.95 12.86 -8.19
CA GLY A 120 -7.96 13.91 -8.34
C GLY A 120 -8.68 14.20 -7.01
N ILE A 121 -9.10 13.17 -6.31
CA ILE A 121 -9.77 13.33 -5.01
C ILE A 121 -8.79 13.89 -3.97
N ASN A 122 -7.54 13.40 -3.94
CA ASN A 122 -6.52 13.91 -3.04
C ASN A 122 -6.30 15.40 -3.25
N THR A 123 -6.21 15.84 -4.50
CA THR A 123 -6.02 17.25 -4.85
C THR A 123 -7.19 18.11 -4.36
N ILE A 124 -8.43 17.65 -4.55
CA ILE A 124 -9.62 18.35 -4.08
C ILE A 124 -9.58 18.55 -2.55
N HIS A 125 -9.10 17.55 -1.82
CA HIS A 125 -9.01 17.60 -0.36
C HIS A 125 -7.71 18.22 0.15
N GLY A 126 -6.82 18.68 -0.72
CA GLY A 126 -5.59 19.35 -0.34
C GLY A 126 -4.44 18.43 0.09
N TYR A 127 -4.48 17.16 -0.32
CA TYR A 127 -3.44 16.20 0.01
C TYR A 127 -2.46 15.98 -1.14
N ARG A 128 -1.17 15.80 -0.79
CA ARG A 128 -0.16 15.33 -1.73
C ARG A 128 -0.40 13.83 -1.98
N SER A 129 -0.42 13.42 -3.24
CA SER A 129 -0.61 12.02 -3.60
C SER A 129 0.70 11.24 -3.54
N PRO A 130 0.73 10.06 -2.88
CA PRO A 130 1.85 9.15 -3.01
C PRO A 130 1.93 8.61 -4.44
N ARG A 131 3.12 8.24 -4.88
CA ARG A 131 3.30 7.56 -6.15
C ARG A 131 2.92 6.10 -5.99
N ILE A 132 2.27 5.54 -6.98
CA ILE A 132 1.77 4.15 -6.94
C ILE A 132 2.54 3.33 -7.96
N TYR A 133 3.24 2.31 -7.48
CA TYR A 133 4.09 1.45 -8.30
C TYR A 133 3.80 -0.02 -8.02
N SER A 134 4.07 -0.86 -9.01
CA SER A 134 4.23 -2.28 -8.79
C SER A 134 5.62 -2.57 -8.21
N PRO A 135 5.86 -3.75 -7.64
CA PRO A 135 7.21 -4.14 -7.23
C PRO A 135 8.22 -4.12 -8.37
N TYR A 136 7.81 -4.41 -9.60
CA TYR A 136 8.69 -4.32 -10.77
C TYR A 136 9.24 -2.92 -11.00
N GLU A 137 8.39 -1.92 -10.79
CA GLU A 137 8.78 -0.53 -11.02
C GLU A 137 9.66 0.00 -9.89
N VAL A 138 9.30 -0.32 -8.64
CA VAL A 138 9.96 0.26 -7.47
C VAL A 138 11.38 -0.27 -7.27
N ILE A 139 11.65 -1.53 -7.59
CA ILE A 139 12.99 -2.10 -7.44
C ILE A 139 14.02 -1.50 -8.41
N GLY A 140 13.56 -0.84 -9.45
CA GLY A 140 14.41 -0.15 -10.42
C GLY A 140 14.68 1.32 -10.12
N LEU A 141 14.11 1.84 -9.05
CA LEU A 141 14.27 3.26 -8.69
C LEU A 141 15.65 3.60 -8.12
#